data_5517ee5bfd48b52a6548208db7a76c25
#
_entry.id   5517ee5bfd48b52a6548208db7a76c25
#
_cell.length_a   1.000
_cell.length_b   1.000
_cell.length_c   1.000
_cell.angle_alpha   90.00
_cell.angle_beta   90.00
_cell.angle_gamma   90.00
#
_symmetry.space_group_name_H-M   'P 1'
#
loop_
_entity.id
_entity.type
_entity.pdbx_description
1 polymer ?
#
loop_
_entity_poly.entity_id
_entity_poly.type
_entity_poly.pdbx_seq_one_letter_code
_entity_poly.pdbx_strand_id
1 'polypeptide(L)'
;RVPWPSSGWTRRVARSARVEGAVANDENLEMIHKVRARTRILVSLGDCAVTGNVTALRNPLGVALEVLKPVYGERYPDEPQIVPVLLDRVQPVHQVVPVDYYLPGCPPPAPRIKAVLQALLDGKAPVLEGNELRFG
;
A
#
# COMPACT_ATOMS: atom_id res chain seq x y z
N ARG A 1 3.56 -8.10 19.49
CA ARG A 1 3.68 -8.76 18.16
C ARG A 1 3.37 -10.22 18.37
N VAL A 2 2.23 -10.71 17.91
CA VAL A 2 2.06 -12.13 17.67
C VAL A 2 3.14 -12.46 16.63
N PRO A 3 4.15 -13.31 16.95
CA PRO A 3 5.15 -13.65 15.96
C PRO A 3 4.43 -14.31 14.81
N TRP A 4 4.49 -13.68 13.65
CA TRP A 4 4.02 -14.26 12.40
C TRP A 4 4.74 -15.59 12.23
N PRO A 5 4.03 -16.73 12.05
CA PRO A 5 4.66 -18.03 12.03
C PRO A 5 5.73 -18.09 10.96
N SER A 6 6.98 -18.11 11.39
CA SER A 6 8.15 -18.20 10.51
C SER A 6 8.30 -19.58 9.84
N SER A 7 7.49 -20.55 10.26
CA SER A 7 7.55 -21.93 9.80
C SER A 7 6.22 -22.33 9.15
N GLY A 8 6.14 -22.24 7.83
CA GLY A 8 4.98 -22.81 7.10
C GLY A 8 4.60 -22.15 5.79
N TRP A 9 5.13 -20.98 5.47
CA TRP A 9 4.96 -20.38 4.15
C TRP A 9 5.97 -21.01 3.19
N THR A 10 5.62 -22.21 2.68
CA THR A 10 6.31 -22.77 1.53
C THR A 10 6.44 -21.69 0.46
N ARG A 11 7.59 -21.64 -0.22
CA ARG A 11 8.02 -20.67 -1.26
C ARG A 11 7.06 -20.57 -2.46
N ARG A 12 5.76 -20.48 -2.25
CA ARG A 12 4.81 -20.21 -3.33
C ARG A 12 4.88 -18.74 -3.65
N VAL A 13 5.53 -18.43 -4.76
CA VAL A 13 5.49 -17.09 -5.36
C VAL A 13 4.09 -16.88 -5.91
N ALA A 14 3.37 -15.89 -5.37
CA ALA A 14 2.06 -15.52 -5.89
C ALA A 14 2.20 -14.99 -7.33
N ARG A 15 1.27 -15.34 -8.20
CA ARG A 15 1.27 -14.84 -9.58
C ARG A 15 1.07 -13.33 -9.61
N SER A 16 0.11 -12.84 -8.83
CA SER A 16 -0.14 -11.40 -8.69
C SER A 16 -0.62 -11.06 -7.28
N ALA A 17 -0.30 -9.85 -6.83
CA ALA A 17 -0.86 -9.23 -5.63
C ALA A 17 -1.37 -7.83 -5.97
N ARG A 18 -2.41 -7.41 -5.26
CA ARG A 18 -2.93 -6.04 -5.28
C ARG A 18 -2.72 -5.48 -3.91
N VAL A 19 -2.17 -4.30 -3.86
CA VAL A 19 -1.92 -3.57 -2.62
C VAL A 19 -2.74 -2.30 -2.65
N GLU A 20 -3.58 -2.14 -1.66
CA GLU A 20 -4.36 -0.95 -1.38
C GLU A 20 -3.75 -0.21 -0.19
N GLY A 21 -3.91 1.13 -0.17
CA GLY A 21 -3.37 1.97 0.89
C GLY A 21 -1.92 2.39 0.64
N ALA A 22 -1.52 3.47 1.31
CA ALA A 22 -0.16 3.98 1.27
C ALA A 22 0.69 3.34 2.39
N VAL A 23 2.01 3.47 2.27
CA VAL A 23 2.96 3.02 3.28
C VAL A 23 3.13 4.13 4.31
N ALA A 24 2.56 3.96 5.51
CA ALA A 24 2.44 5.01 6.52
C ALA A 24 3.12 4.67 7.85
N ASN A 25 3.42 3.40 8.10
CA ASN A 25 4.05 2.92 9.32
C ASN A 25 5.04 1.78 9.03
N ASP A 26 5.76 1.34 10.05
CA ASP A 26 6.78 0.30 9.97
C ASP A 26 6.20 -1.07 9.56
N GLU A 27 4.99 -1.42 10.01
CA GLU A 27 4.33 -2.67 9.60
C GLU A 27 3.96 -2.65 8.12
N ASN A 28 3.46 -1.52 7.61
CA ASN A 28 3.17 -1.39 6.18
C ASN A 28 4.46 -1.54 5.37
N LEU A 29 5.56 -0.91 5.84
CA LEU A 29 6.86 -0.97 5.19
C LEU A 29 7.39 -2.41 5.14
N GLU A 30 7.35 -3.12 6.25
CA GLU A 30 7.76 -4.53 6.31
C GLU A 30 6.88 -5.41 5.41
N MET A 31 5.56 -5.21 5.47
CA MET A 31 4.60 -6.00 4.70
C MET A 31 4.78 -5.82 3.20
N ILE A 32 4.95 -4.58 2.72
CA ILE A 32 5.09 -4.35 1.27
C ILE A 32 6.38 -4.97 0.71
N HIS A 33 7.47 -4.95 1.45
CA HIS A 33 8.70 -5.64 1.07
C HIS A 33 8.50 -7.16 1.00
N LYS A 34 7.81 -7.75 1.98
CA LYS A 34 7.47 -9.18 1.98
C LYS A 34 6.58 -9.56 0.80
N VAL A 35 5.57 -8.75 0.52
CA VAL A 35 4.65 -8.95 -0.62
C VAL A 35 5.44 -8.88 -1.93
N ARG A 36 6.24 -7.83 -2.13
CA ARG A 36 7.03 -7.68 -3.37
C ARG A 36 7.97 -8.85 -3.60
N ALA A 37 8.67 -9.29 -2.57
CA ALA A 37 9.62 -10.40 -2.65
C ALA A 37 8.98 -11.75 -3.02
N ARG A 38 7.66 -11.88 -2.84
CA ARG A 38 6.90 -13.12 -3.05
C ARG A 38 5.85 -13.03 -4.16
N THR A 39 5.91 -11.99 -4.97
CA THR A 39 4.91 -11.73 -6.01
C THR A 39 5.58 -11.42 -7.33
N ARG A 40 5.10 -12.04 -8.41
CA ARG A 40 5.61 -11.77 -9.77
C ARG A 40 5.09 -10.44 -10.30
N ILE A 41 3.78 -10.17 -10.11
CA ILE A 41 3.11 -8.97 -10.59
C ILE A 41 2.49 -8.26 -9.40
N LEU A 42 2.93 -7.02 -9.15
CA LEU A 42 2.39 -6.16 -8.09
C LEU A 42 1.55 -5.04 -8.72
N VAL A 43 0.30 -4.96 -8.30
CA VAL A 43 -0.62 -3.90 -8.72
C VAL A 43 -0.85 -2.94 -7.55
N SER A 44 -0.54 -1.67 -7.76
CA SER A 44 -0.92 -0.57 -6.84
C SER A 44 -2.36 -0.19 -7.12
N LEU A 45 -3.28 -0.47 -6.16
CA LEU A 45 -4.71 -0.30 -6.31
C LEU A 45 -5.21 0.86 -5.45
N GLY A 46 -5.95 1.75 -6.08
CA GLY A 46 -6.54 2.90 -5.42
C GLY A 46 -5.58 4.07 -5.25
N ASP A 47 -6.14 5.27 -5.13
CA ASP A 47 -5.37 6.52 -5.11
C ASP A 47 -4.38 6.59 -3.94
N CYS A 48 -4.72 6.03 -2.78
CA CYS A 48 -3.79 6.00 -1.64
C CYS A 48 -2.53 5.19 -1.93
N ALA A 49 -2.65 4.04 -2.60
CA ALA A 49 -1.50 3.24 -2.98
C ALA A 49 -0.70 3.88 -4.13
N VAL A 50 -1.38 4.57 -5.05
CA VAL A 50 -0.77 5.15 -6.26
C VAL A 50 -0.08 6.48 -5.97
N THR A 51 -0.69 7.37 -5.16
CA THR A 51 -0.21 8.74 -4.92
C THR A 51 -0.01 9.09 -3.46
N GLY A 52 -0.49 8.26 -2.53
CA GLY A 52 -0.58 8.59 -1.11
C GLY A 52 -1.90 9.25 -0.71
N ASN A 53 -2.57 9.94 -1.64
CA ASN A 53 -3.87 10.60 -1.50
C ASN A 53 -4.13 11.20 -0.10
N VAL A 54 -5.29 10.96 0.49
CA VAL A 54 -5.68 11.52 1.81
C VAL A 54 -4.74 11.12 2.93
N THR A 55 -4.13 9.94 2.88
CA THR A 55 -3.17 9.51 3.91
C THR A 55 -1.89 10.34 3.88
N ALA A 56 -1.48 10.85 2.72
CA ALA A 56 -0.30 11.70 2.57
C ALA A 56 -0.56 13.17 2.95
N LEU A 57 -1.81 13.57 3.24
CA LEU A 57 -2.13 14.93 3.69
C LEU A 57 -1.45 15.31 5.01
N ARG A 58 -1.01 14.34 5.79
CA ARG A 58 -0.23 14.61 7.00
C ARG A 58 1.23 15.03 6.71
N ASN A 59 1.75 14.72 5.53
CA ASN A 59 3.17 14.97 5.20
C ASN A 59 3.60 16.43 5.31
N PRO A 60 2.78 17.43 4.94
CA PRO A 60 3.11 18.85 5.15
C PRO A 60 3.09 19.29 6.61
N LEU A 61 2.49 18.52 7.52
CA LEU A 61 2.40 18.87 8.94
C LEU A 61 3.69 18.62 9.71
N GLY A 62 4.67 17.93 9.09
CA GLY A 62 5.96 17.63 9.71
C GLY A 62 6.23 16.13 9.87
N VAL A 63 7.12 15.79 10.80
CA VAL A 63 7.47 14.41 11.12
C VAL A 63 6.40 13.73 11.96
N ALA A 64 6.48 12.41 12.12
CA ALA A 64 5.47 11.60 12.81
C ALA A 64 5.09 12.13 14.20
N LEU A 65 6.08 12.56 14.99
CA LEU A 65 5.84 13.12 16.33
C LEU A 65 5.02 14.40 16.30
N GLU A 66 5.26 15.29 15.33
CA GLU A 66 4.53 16.54 15.18
C GLU A 66 3.06 16.31 14.81
N VAL A 67 2.78 15.22 14.09
CA VAL A 67 1.41 14.81 13.74
C VAL A 67 0.67 14.21 14.94
N LEU A 68 1.37 13.48 15.80
CA LEU A 68 0.77 12.83 16.98
C LEU A 68 0.54 13.82 18.14
N LYS A 69 1.44 14.76 18.31
CA LYS A 69 1.44 15.70 19.44
C LYS A 69 0.15 16.51 19.62
N PRO A 70 -0.51 17.07 18.58
CA PRO A 70 -1.77 17.79 18.73
C PRO A 70 -2.92 16.92 19.23
N VAL A 71 -2.89 15.60 18.98
CA VAL A 71 -3.97 14.68 19.37
C VAL A 71 -3.72 14.05 20.73
N TYR A 72 -2.49 13.63 20.99
CA TYR A 72 -2.13 12.85 22.18
C TYR A 72 -1.32 13.64 23.21
N GLY A 73 -0.90 14.87 22.91
CA GLY A 73 0.01 15.65 23.77
C GLY A 73 1.37 14.96 23.91
N GLU A 74 1.89 14.96 25.13
CA GLU A 74 3.15 14.27 25.45
C GLU A 74 2.94 12.76 25.76
N ARG A 75 1.69 12.28 25.75
CA ARG A 75 1.31 10.90 26.12
C ARG A 75 0.81 10.12 24.91
N TYR A 76 1.52 10.16 23.79
CA TYR A 76 1.19 9.27 22.68
C TYR A 76 1.59 7.82 23.03
N PRO A 77 0.89 6.82 22.49
CA PRO A 77 1.20 5.42 22.74
C PRO A 77 2.59 5.09 22.22
N ASP A 78 3.53 4.82 23.12
CA ASP A 78 4.90 4.36 22.78
C ASP A 78 5.05 2.88 23.11
N GLU A 79 4.19 2.08 22.50
CA GLU A 79 4.20 0.63 22.61
C GLU A 79 4.36 0.00 21.22
N PRO A 80 5.57 0.00 20.65
CA PRO A 80 5.80 -0.41 19.24
C PRO A 80 5.48 -1.89 18.97
N GLN A 81 5.23 -2.66 20.03
CA GLN A 81 4.75 -4.04 19.89
C GLN A 81 3.25 -4.16 19.68
N ILE A 82 2.49 -3.13 20.02
CA ILE A 82 1.02 -3.07 19.96
C ILE A 82 0.58 -2.03 18.92
N VAL A 83 1.23 -0.86 18.95
CA VAL A 83 0.93 0.26 18.06
C VAL A 83 2.07 0.40 17.04
N PRO A 84 1.81 0.27 15.74
CA PRO A 84 2.83 0.45 14.72
C PRO A 84 3.44 1.85 14.76
N VAL A 85 4.76 1.94 14.57
CA VAL A 85 5.47 3.22 14.55
C VAL A 85 5.20 3.92 13.23
N LEU A 86 4.71 5.16 13.29
CA LEU A 86 4.49 5.97 12.09
C LEU A 86 5.82 6.30 11.42
N LEU A 87 5.86 6.18 10.10
CA LEU A 87 6.94 6.77 9.31
C LEU A 87 6.81 8.30 9.33
N ASP A 88 7.90 9.01 9.22
CA ASP A 88 7.88 10.49 9.16
C ASP A 88 7.07 10.99 7.97
N ARG A 89 7.08 10.25 6.88
CA ARG A 89 6.29 10.56 5.69
C ARG A 89 5.52 9.34 5.21
N VAL A 90 4.28 9.56 4.80
CA VAL A 90 3.50 8.58 4.05
C VAL A 90 4.04 8.53 2.62
N GLN A 91 4.23 7.32 2.11
CA GLN A 91 4.77 7.08 0.78
C GLN A 91 3.78 6.27 -0.06
N PRO A 92 3.56 6.60 -1.33
CA PRO A 92 2.90 5.70 -2.25
C PRO A 92 3.74 4.44 -2.47
N VAL A 93 3.10 3.34 -2.84
CA VAL A 93 3.75 2.02 -2.91
C VAL A 93 4.98 2.00 -3.82
N HIS A 94 4.91 2.71 -4.95
CA HIS A 94 6.01 2.74 -5.93
C HIS A 94 7.28 3.47 -5.46
N GLN A 95 7.19 4.29 -4.41
CA GLN A 95 8.38 4.91 -3.80
C GLN A 95 9.12 3.94 -2.88
N VAL A 96 8.49 2.83 -2.50
CA VAL A 96 9.08 1.84 -1.59
C VAL A 96 9.52 0.59 -2.33
N VAL A 97 8.71 0.10 -3.27
CA VAL A 97 9.01 -1.11 -4.05
C VAL A 97 8.60 -0.93 -5.52
N PRO A 98 9.23 -1.63 -6.46
CA PRO A 98 8.80 -1.64 -7.86
C PRO A 98 7.36 -2.13 -8.00
N VAL A 99 6.55 -1.40 -8.78
CA VAL A 99 5.16 -1.69 -9.09
C VAL A 99 5.04 -1.95 -10.59
N ASP A 100 4.29 -3.01 -10.95
CA ASP A 100 4.14 -3.41 -12.35
C ASP A 100 2.95 -2.70 -13.01
N TYR A 101 1.84 -2.51 -12.28
CA TYR A 101 0.63 -1.85 -12.79
C TYR A 101 0.01 -0.93 -11.74
N TYR A 102 -0.65 0.13 -12.22
CA TYR A 102 -1.36 1.11 -11.40
C TYR A 102 -2.84 1.10 -11.76
N LEU A 103 -3.69 1.08 -10.75
CA LEU A 103 -5.13 1.11 -10.89
C LEU A 103 -5.69 2.24 -10.01
N PRO A 104 -5.74 3.48 -10.53
CA PRO A 104 -6.21 4.64 -9.77
C PRO A 104 -7.73 4.61 -9.56
N GLY A 105 -8.19 5.37 -8.57
CA GLY A 105 -9.58 5.56 -8.16
C GLY A 105 -9.73 5.49 -6.65
N CYS A 106 -10.77 6.12 -6.09
CA CYS A 106 -11.00 6.17 -4.64
C CYS A 106 -12.44 5.79 -4.25
N PRO A 107 -12.79 4.49 -4.31
CA PRO A 107 -12.05 3.36 -4.90
C PRO A 107 -12.17 3.31 -6.44
N PRO A 108 -11.36 2.50 -7.12
CA PRO A 108 -11.57 2.23 -8.54
C PRO A 108 -12.94 1.57 -8.77
N PRO A 109 -13.68 1.91 -9.83
CA PRO A 109 -14.97 1.28 -10.12
C PRO A 109 -14.84 -0.24 -10.28
N ALA A 110 -15.81 -0.99 -9.75
CA ALA A 110 -15.80 -2.45 -9.78
C ALA A 110 -15.60 -3.06 -11.19
N PRO A 111 -16.19 -2.53 -12.28
CA PRO A 111 -15.92 -3.03 -13.63
C PRO A 111 -14.46 -2.91 -14.04
N ARG A 112 -13.77 -1.81 -13.65
CA ARG A 112 -12.35 -1.58 -13.92
C ARG A 112 -11.49 -2.57 -13.15
N ILE A 113 -11.78 -2.79 -11.87
CA ILE A 113 -11.09 -3.80 -11.06
C ILE A 113 -11.23 -5.18 -11.71
N LYS A 114 -12.47 -5.55 -12.11
CA LYS A 114 -12.74 -6.83 -12.78
C LYS A 114 -11.96 -6.98 -14.08
N ALA A 115 -11.91 -5.95 -14.92
CA ALA A 115 -11.19 -5.98 -16.20
C ALA A 115 -9.69 -6.21 -16.01
N VAL A 116 -9.07 -5.50 -15.04
CA VAL A 116 -7.65 -5.69 -14.71
C VAL A 116 -7.38 -7.10 -14.20
N LEU A 117 -8.23 -7.62 -13.31
CA LEU A 117 -8.09 -8.97 -12.77
C LEU A 117 -8.21 -10.03 -13.86
N GLN A 118 -9.20 -9.90 -14.75
CA GLN A 118 -9.43 -10.83 -15.85
C GLN A 118 -8.21 -10.84 -16.80
N ALA A 119 -7.70 -9.67 -17.18
CA ALA A 119 -6.51 -9.58 -18.02
C ALA A 119 -5.31 -10.30 -17.39
N LEU A 120 -5.06 -10.09 -16.08
CA LEU A 120 -3.97 -10.76 -15.37
C LEU A 120 -4.16 -12.28 -15.27
N LEU A 121 -5.39 -12.76 -15.09
CA LEU A 121 -5.71 -14.19 -15.08
C LEU A 121 -5.48 -14.82 -16.45
N ASP A 122 -5.85 -14.11 -17.51
CA ASP A 122 -5.63 -14.53 -18.91
C ASP A 122 -4.16 -14.44 -19.34
N GLY A 123 -3.26 -13.94 -18.46
CA GLY A 123 -1.85 -13.76 -18.76
C GLY A 123 -1.55 -12.57 -19.67
N LYS A 124 -2.50 -11.64 -19.80
CA LYS A 124 -2.38 -10.42 -20.61
C LYS A 124 -2.00 -9.24 -19.73
N ALA A 125 -1.33 -8.24 -20.32
CA ALA A 125 -1.12 -6.96 -19.67
C ALA A 125 -2.45 -6.21 -19.58
N PRO A 126 -2.84 -5.68 -18.39
CA PRO A 126 -3.97 -4.77 -18.30
C PRO A 126 -3.69 -3.49 -19.07
N VAL A 127 -4.63 -3.07 -19.90
CA VAL A 127 -4.57 -1.79 -20.61
C VAL A 127 -5.66 -0.91 -20.03
N LEU A 128 -5.30 0.27 -19.53
CA LEU A 128 -6.20 1.29 -19.04
C LEU A 128 -6.03 2.54 -19.90
N GLU A 129 -7.12 3.09 -20.41
CA GLU A 129 -7.09 4.23 -21.32
C GLU A 129 -8.10 5.32 -20.93
N GLY A 130 -7.79 6.58 -21.27
CA GLY A 130 -8.69 7.70 -21.13
C GLY A 130 -9.26 7.85 -19.70
N ASN A 131 -10.57 7.73 -19.57
CA ASN A 131 -11.28 7.87 -18.29
C ASN A 131 -10.92 6.80 -17.25
N GLU A 132 -10.33 5.69 -17.66
CA GLU A 132 -9.91 4.63 -16.74
C GLU A 132 -8.66 4.99 -15.93
N LEU A 133 -7.92 6.01 -16.36
CA LEU A 133 -6.75 6.56 -15.67
C LEU A 133 -7.10 7.72 -14.72
N ARG A 134 -8.36 8.10 -14.60
CA ARG A 134 -8.78 9.18 -13.70
C ARG A 134 -8.66 8.78 -12.25
N PHE A 135 -8.17 9.72 -11.44
CA PHE A 135 -8.16 9.70 -9.99
C PHE A 135 -9.50 10.22 -9.43
N GLY A 136 -9.82 9.83 -8.19
CA GLY A 136 -11.00 10.33 -7.46
C GLY A 136 -12.20 9.43 -7.50
#